data_ee523c9cb27492ae6f9df90cdca85da2
#
_entry.id   ee523c9cb27492ae6f9df90cdca85da2
#
_cell.length_a   1.000
_cell.length_b   1.000
_cell.length_c   1.000
_cell.angle_alpha   90.00
_cell.angle_beta   90.00
_cell.angle_gamma   90.00
#
_symmetry.space_group_name_H-M   'P 1'
#
loop_
_entity.id
_entity.type
_entity.pdbx_description
1 polymer ?
#
loop_
_entity_poly.entity_id
_entity_poly.type
_entity_poly.pdbx_seq_one_letter_code
_entity_poly.pdbx_strand_id
1 'polypeptide(L)'
;MNESKQNFTTILDKLDLYSMLRDALRNLWVIVLGALAAAMIMNMTVRADFRNTYSTTATFVVTSRTSSNYAYSNLSAASTMAKSFTNILNSNLLKKKVCKDLNMATFNATAVSGVIKGTNLMTLKVTADTPRNTYMIIRSIMANISDLTQYVSTDMVMEVLQEPPVPTGADASFSAARQSLRAFFLTAMGLTLVFMYLSYRKETIKGEKDLETKLDAKSLGMLYYDSKYNSFGDFLRHKKNKHLVTDLTAPFELVERYKKIAAHVSGEAHKTGAKTILVTSVREHEGKSTVSANLALSLVKQSYKVLLIDGDMRRPTQNTLFLEPGEKLKATLGDLLMGKASMGEALKFDKGRGVHLLLNDHNFVNSTDIVSSEYMTRLIDVVKSYFDFIVIDSPPMSLMADAEVLADMSDMSILVVNYDMVLAQDLNDAIDSLRDCRAEFAGCILNMVRTLPGSRRVIGGYGGYGRYGSYGRYGRYGKYGSYGKYGESAN
;
A
#
# COMPACT_ATOMS: atom_id res chain seq x y z
N MET A 1 30.71 7.50 3.54
CA MET A 1 29.76 7.12 2.46
C MET A 1 29.25 5.68 2.57
N ASN A 2 29.95 4.74 3.24
CA ASN A 2 29.45 3.37 3.48
C ASN A 2 28.50 3.24 4.67
N GLU A 3 28.68 3.99 5.75
CA GLU A 3 27.79 3.95 6.92
C GLU A 3 26.39 4.52 6.63
N SER A 4 26.29 5.57 5.80
CA SER A 4 24.99 6.12 5.40
C SER A 4 24.19 5.18 4.49
N LYS A 5 24.87 4.37 3.66
CA LYS A 5 24.22 3.33 2.84
C LYS A 5 23.77 2.13 3.69
N GLN A 6 24.54 1.74 4.70
CA GLN A 6 24.18 0.68 5.64
C GLN A 6 22.98 1.09 6.52
N ASN A 7 22.93 2.33 6.99
CA ASN A 7 21.79 2.86 7.73
C ASN A 7 20.53 2.98 6.87
N PHE A 8 20.67 3.34 5.60
CA PHE A 8 19.53 3.43 4.69
C PHE A 8 18.93 2.07 4.32
N THR A 9 19.77 1.05 4.10
CA THR A 9 19.31 -0.33 3.86
C THR A 9 18.66 -0.95 5.09
N THR A 10 19.17 -0.70 6.30
CA THR A 10 18.57 -1.16 7.56
C THR A 10 17.25 -0.47 7.87
N ILE A 11 17.05 0.78 7.45
CA ILE A 11 15.74 1.47 7.58
C ILE A 11 14.75 0.91 6.56
N LEU A 12 15.16 0.66 5.32
CA LEU A 12 14.30 0.06 4.29
C LEU A 12 13.89 -1.38 4.62
N ASP A 13 14.76 -2.17 5.26
CA ASP A 13 14.45 -3.53 5.72
C ASP A 13 13.44 -3.55 6.89
N LYS A 14 13.33 -2.44 7.63
CA LYS A 14 12.31 -2.24 8.68
C LYS A 14 10.97 -1.72 8.15
N LEU A 15 10.94 -1.19 6.92
CA LEU A 15 9.73 -0.65 6.31
C LEU A 15 8.99 -1.74 5.55
N ASP A 16 7.88 -2.21 6.09
CA ASP A 16 6.99 -3.07 5.34
C ASP A 16 6.15 -2.27 4.35
N LEU A 17 6.73 -2.03 3.17
CA LEU A 17 6.11 -1.28 2.08
C LEU A 17 4.77 -1.90 1.64
N TYR A 18 4.62 -3.23 1.80
CA TYR A 18 3.38 -3.91 1.44
C TYR A 18 2.22 -3.49 2.36
N SER A 19 2.43 -3.51 3.68
CA SER A 19 1.39 -3.11 4.63
C SER A 19 1.03 -1.63 4.48
N MET A 20 2.04 -0.76 4.28
CA MET A 20 1.83 0.68 4.06
C MET A 20 1.01 0.96 2.80
N LEU A 21 1.34 0.31 1.69
CA LEU A 21 0.60 0.45 0.43
C LEU A 21 -0.82 -0.11 0.54
N ARG A 22 -0.98 -1.27 1.18
CA ARG A 22 -2.29 -1.88 1.42
C ARG A 22 -3.20 -0.98 2.25
N ASP A 23 -2.68 -0.38 3.32
CA ASP A 23 -3.44 0.50 4.19
C ASP A 23 -3.81 1.81 3.47
N ALA A 24 -2.93 2.36 2.64
CA ALA A 24 -3.25 3.49 1.77
C ALA A 24 -4.36 3.12 0.75
N LEU A 25 -4.26 1.96 0.10
CA LEU A 25 -5.29 1.48 -0.84
C LEU A 25 -6.63 1.19 -0.16
N ARG A 26 -6.62 0.66 1.06
CA ARG A 26 -7.85 0.44 1.84
C ARG A 26 -8.58 1.74 2.15
N ASN A 27 -7.84 2.84 2.31
CA ASN A 27 -8.37 4.17 2.58
C ASN A 27 -8.42 5.07 1.32
N LEU A 28 -8.32 4.47 0.12
CA LEU A 28 -8.30 5.21 -1.15
C LEU A 28 -9.51 6.13 -1.32
N TRP A 29 -10.69 5.72 -0.85
CA TRP A 29 -11.90 6.52 -0.92
C TRP A 29 -11.78 7.84 -0.12
N VAL A 30 -11.12 7.82 1.07
CA VAL A 30 -10.86 9.02 1.87
C VAL A 30 -9.88 9.94 1.15
N ILE A 31 -8.81 9.36 0.57
CA ILE A 31 -7.80 10.09 -0.20
C ILE A 31 -8.44 10.80 -1.39
N VAL A 32 -9.28 10.09 -2.15
CA VAL A 32 -9.96 10.63 -3.34
C VAL A 32 -10.96 11.71 -2.95
N LEU A 33 -11.81 11.48 -1.93
CA LEU A 33 -12.77 12.47 -1.47
C LEU A 33 -12.10 13.73 -0.91
N GLY A 34 -11.04 13.57 -0.11
CA GLY A 34 -10.27 14.70 0.40
C GLY A 34 -9.60 15.52 -0.72
N ALA A 35 -9.02 14.83 -1.71
CA ALA A 35 -8.42 15.48 -2.87
C ALA A 35 -9.45 16.20 -3.74
N LEU A 36 -10.64 15.63 -3.95
CA LEU A 36 -11.74 16.28 -4.66
C LEU A 36 -12.24 17.52 -3.91
N ALA A 37 -12.41 17.43 -2.60
CA ALA A 37 -12.82 18.59 -1.78
C ALA A 37 -11.80 19.73 -1.89
N ALA A 38 -10.50 19.44 -1.79
CA ALA A 38 -9.44 20.44 -1.96
C ALA A 38 -9.44 21.06 -3.36
N ALA A 39 -9.66 20.26 -4.41
CA ALA A 39 -9.77 20.74 -5.78
C ALA A 39 -10.98 21.65 -5.99
N MET A 40 -12.12 21.32 -5.36
CA MET A 40 -13.34 22.15 -5.40
C MET A 40 -13.15 23.49 -4.69
N ILE A 41 -12.56 23.47 -3.49
CA ILE A 41 -12.23 24.70 -2.74
C ILE A 41 -11.28 25.58 -3.57
N MET A 42 -10.22 24.99 -4.14
CA MET A 42 -9.28 25.73 -4.99
C MET A 42 -9.95 26.28 -6.22
N ASN A 43 -10.85 25.56 -6.86
CA ASN A 43 -11.62 26.05 -8.00
C ASN A 43 -12.51 27.25 -7.61
N MET A 44 -13.14 27.17 -6.44
CA MET A 44 -14.01 28.24 -5.94
C MET A 44 -13.22 29.51 -5.60
N THR A 45 -12.10 29.37 -4.89
CA THR A 45 -11.24 30.53 -4.52
C THR A 45 -10.64 31.19 -5.75
N VAL A 46 -10.09 30.39 -6.68
CA VAL A 46 -9.50 30.93 -7.92
C VAL A 46 -10.55 31.60 -8.78
N ARG A 47 -11.79 31.12 -8.81
CA ARG A 47 -12.89 31.79 -9.52
C ARG A 47 -13.32 33.09 -8.84
N ALA A 48 -13.33 33.12 -7.52
CA ALA A 48 -13.71 34.32 -6.76
C ALA A 48 -12.70 35.45 -6.94
N ASP A 49 -11.41 35.12 -7.01
CA ASP A 49 -10.33 36.13 -7.18
C ASP A 49 -10.07 36.50 -8.65
N PHE A 50 -10.64 35.79 -9.61
CA PHE A 50 -10.36 36.02 -11.02
C PHE A 50 -11.07 37.24 -11.53
N ARG A 51 -10.28 38.23 -12.01
CA ARG A 51 -10.75 39.39 -12.77
C ARG A 51 -10.25 39.32 -14.20
N ASN A 52 -11.15 39.48 -15.14
CA ASN A 52 -10.77 39.57 -16.54
C ASN A 52 -9.90 40.83 -16.74
N THR A 53 -8.79 40.67 -17.42
CA THR A 53 -7.95 41.78 -17.86
C THR A 53 -7.93 41.85 -19.37
N TYR A 54 -7.95 43.03 -19.87
CA TYR A 54 -7.95 43.30 -21.30
C TYR A 54 -6.76 44.19 -21.62
N SER A 55 -5.98 43.84 -22.64
CA SER A 55 -4.86 44.65 -23.07
C SER A 55 -5.00 45.11 -24.51
N THR A 56 -4.44 46.27 -24.77
CA THR A 56 -4.26 46.78 -26.13
C THR A 56 -2.88 47.41 -26.26
N THR A 57 -2.36 47.42 -27.46
CA THR A 57 -1.00 47.89 -27.74
C THR A 57 -1.01 48.90 -28.87
N ALA A 58 -0.38 50.03 -28.67
CA ALA A 58 -0.05 50.99 -29.71
C ALA A 58 1.44 50.88 -30.06
N THR A 59 1.79 51.06 -31.31
CA THR A 59 3.18 50.99 -31.78
C THR A 59 3.57 52.36 -32.35
N PHE A 60 4.75 52.85 -31.93
CA PHE A 60 5.30 54.15 -32.35
C PHE A 60 6.65 53.91 -33.02
N VAL A 61 6.96 54.75 -34.03
CA VAL A 61 8.30 54.91 -34.60
C VAL A 61 9.01 56.01 -33.85
N VAL A 62 10.20 55.77 -33.35
CA VAL A 62 11.04 56.77 -32.69
C VAL A 62 12.16 57.19 -33.63
N THR A 63 12.22 58.47 -33.97
CA THR A 63 13.27 59.07 -34.81
C THR A 63 13.94 60.21 -34.09
N SER A 64 15.22 60.43 -34.34
CA SER A 64 15.98 61.57 -33.83
C SER A 64 15.96 62.73 -34.85
N ARG A 65 15.70 63.95 -34.41
CA ARG A 65 15.71 65.16 -35.28
C ARG A 65 17.10 65.46 -35.82
N THR A 66 18.15 65.09 -35.13
CA THR A 66 19.54 65.50 -35.40
C THR A 66 20.31 64.53 -36.29
N SER A 67 19.82 63.35 -36.56
CA SER A 67 20.55 62.29 -37.32
C SER A 67 19.73 61.77 -38.49
N SER A 68 19.92 62.35 -39.67
CA SER A 68 19.21 61.95 -40.86
C SER A 68 19.62 60.61 -41.46
N ASN A 69 20.67 59.89 -40.96
CA ASN A 69 21.18 58.72 -41.68
C ASN A 69 21.80 57.56 -40.88
N TYR A 70 21.59 57.44 -39.57
CA TYR A 70 22.20 56.33 -38.84
C TYR A 70 21.15 55.48 -38.15
N ALA A 71 20.92 54.23 -38.64
CA ALA A 71 20.02 53.27 -38.09
C ALA A 71 20.34 52.93 -36.58
N TYR A 72 21.62 52.98 -36.21
CA TYR A 72 22.10 52.73 -34.85
C TYR A 72 21.68 53.85 -33.85
N SER A 73 21.67 55.07 -34.26
CA SER A 73 21.25 56.22 -33.42
C SER A 73 19.75 56.16 -33.11
N ASN A 74 18.95 55.71 -34.07
CA ASN A 74 17.50 55.59 -33.91
C ASN A 74 17.16 54.36 -32.99
N LEU A 75 17.95 53.29 -33.07
CA LEU A 75 17.78 52.13 -32.19
C LEU A 75 18.11 52.45 -30.72
N SER A 76 19.22 53.14 -30.49
CA SER A 76 19.60 53.60 -29.15
C SER A 76 18.60 54.62 -28.60
N ALA A 77 18.15 55.56 -29.43
CA ALA A 77 17.11 56.55 -29.10
C ALA A 77 15.81 55.87 -28.67
N ALA A 78 15.33 54.87 -29.43
CA ALA A 78 14.12 54.13 -29.08
C ALA A 78 14.23 53.39 -27.73
N SER A 79 15.39 52.78 -27.45
CA SER A 79 15.63 52.08 -26.17
C SER A 79 15.64 53.05 -24.98
N THR A 80 16.31 54.22 -25.14
CA THR A 80 16.36 55.24 -24.09
C THR A 80 14.99 55.84 -23.87
N MET A 81 14.27 56.13 -24.94
CA MET A 81 12.92 56.69 -24.91
C MET A 81 11.94 55.77 -24.19
N ALA A 82 11.97 54.44 -24.51
CA ALA A 82 11.08 53.48 -23.89
C ALA A 82 11.30 53.38 -22.37
N LYS A 83 12.55 53.38 -21.91
CA LYS A 83 12.89 53.39 -20.48
C LYS A 83 12.37 54.64 -19.76
N SER A 84 12.66 55.80 -20.32
CA SER A 84 12.23 57.10 -19.77
C SER A 84 10.69 57.20 -19.79
N PHE A 85 10.07 56.73 -20.86
CA PHE A 85 8.61 56.73 -21.00
C PHE A 85 7.92 55.82 -20.00
N THR A 86 8.49 54.64 -19.71
CA THR A 86 7.96 53.75 -18.65
C THR A 86 7.92 54.48 -17.29
N ASN A 87 8.94 55.26 -16.96
CA ASN A 87 8.97 56.02 -15.72
C ASN A 87 7.88 57.09 -15.69
N ILE A 88 7.63 57.74 -16.79
CA ILE A 88 6.57 58.80 -16.94
C ILE A 88 5.18 58.14 -16.85
N LEU A 89 4.97 57.00 -17.51
CA LEU A 89 3.71 56.24 -17.46
C LEU A 89 3.34 55.83 -16.03
N ASN A 90 4.34 55.53 -15.20
CA ASN A 90 4.14 55.20 -13.80
C ASN A 90 4.04 56.41 -12.87
N SER A 91 4.27 57.63 -13.38
CA SER A 91 4.21 58.85 -12.58
C SER A 91 2.78 59.20 -12.14
N ASN A 92 2.64 59.74 -10.93
CA ASN A 92 1.36 60.20 -10.42
C ASN A 92 0.77 61.34 -11.23
N LEU A 93 1.61 62.10 -11.97
CA LEU A 93 1.20 63.20 -12.74
C LEU A 93 0.39 62.78 -13.97
N LEU A 94 0.89 61.80 -14.72
CA LEU A 94 0.15 61.22 -15.85
C LEU A 94 -1.13 60.52 -15.39
N LYS A 95 -1.04 59.71 -14.33
CA LYS A 95 -2.21 59.01 -13.78
C LYS A 95 -3.32 59.98 -13.40
N LYS A 96 -2.99 61.11 -12.73
CA LYS A 96 -3.95 62.16 -12.40
C LYS A 96 -4.53 62.82 -13.62
N LYS A 97 -3.72 63.13 -14.68
CA LYS A 97 -4.17 63.73 -15.90
C LYS A 97 -5.14 62.83 -16.65
N VAL A 98 -4.81 61.57 -16.83
CA VAL A 98 -5.69 60.58 -17.48
C VAL A 98 -7.00 60.36 -16.67
N CYS A 99 -6.93 60.32 -15.36
CA CYS A 99 -8.12 60.22 -14.51
C CYS A 99 -9.04 61.43 -14.67
N LYS A 100 -8.46 62.62 -14.76
CA LYS A 100 -9.22 63.85 -14.98
C LYS A 100 -9.86 63.91 -16.39
N ASP A 101 -9.13 63.55 -17.42
CA ASP A 101 -9.63 63.55 -18.83
C ASP A 101 -10.78 62.52 -19.00
N LEU A 102 -10.70 61.37 -18.32
CA LEU A 102 -11.68 60.30 -18.41
C LEU A 102 -12.76 60.34 -17.31
N ASN A 103 -12.70 61.34 -16.44
CA ASN A 103 -13.59 61.48 -15.25
C ASN A 103 -13.62 60.20 -14.39
N MET A 104 -12.45 59.59 -14.14
CA MET A 104 -12.28 58.35 -13.34
C MET A 104 -11.80 58.73 -11.93
N ALA A 105 -12.40 58.08 -10.92
CA ALA A 105 -12.01 58.28 -9.51
C ALA A 105 -10.60 57.73 -9.20
N THR A 106 -10.21 56.62 -9.83
CA THR A 106 -8.93 55.94 -9.61
C THR A 106 -8.37 55.40 -10.91
N PHE A 107 -7.03 55.37 -11.02
CA PHE A 107 -6.32 54.81 -12.17
C PHE A 107 -6.15 53.32 -11.99
N ASN A 108 -7.09 52.50 -12.49
CA ASN A 108 -7.09 51.04 -12.39
C ASN A 108 -6.56 50.41 -13.68
N ALA A 109 -5.33 50.78 -14.07
CA ALA A 109 -4.69 50.20 -15.25
C ALA A 109 -3.18 50.08 -15.06
N THR A 110 -2.57 49.17 -15.78
CA THR A 110 -1.12 49.05 -15.89
C THR A 110 -0.70 49.47 -17.30
N ALA A 111 0.20 50.44 -17.39
CA ALA A 111 0.77 50.89 -18.64
C ALA A 111 2.27 50.59 -18.67
N VAL A 112 2.72 49.90 -19.71
CA VAL A 112 4.12 49.51 -19.87
C VAL A 112 4.58 49.86 -21.29
N SER A 113 5.77 50.46 -21.41
CA SER A 113 6.42 50.67 -22.69
C SER A 113 7.57 49.70 -22.92
N GLY A 114 7.80 49.29 -24.13
CA GLY A 114 8.89 48.41 -24.54
C GLY A 114 9.38 48.74 -25.94
N VAL A 115 10.55 48.18 -26.30
CA VAL A 115 11.11 48.30 -27.67
C VAL A 115 11.13 46.90 -28.29
N ILE A 116 10.74 46.83 -29.55
CA ILE A 116 10.88 45.61 -30.32
C ILE A 116 12.36 45.43 -30.67
N LYS A 117 12.98 44.36 -30.20
CA LYS A 117 14.41 44.09 -30.33
C LYS A 117 14.86 44.19 -31.79
N GLY A 118 15.93 44.97 -32.03
CA GLY A 118 16.51 45.18 -33.35
C GLY A 118 15.79 46.19 -34.23
N THR A 119 14.83 46.97 -33.66
CA THR A 119 14.08 47.98 -34.38
C THR A 119 14.03 49.30 -33.60
N ASN A 120 13.66 50.38 -34.26
CA ASN A 120 13.35 51.66 -33.64
C ASN A 120 11.85 51.82 -33.26
N LEU A 121 11.14 50.67 -33.16
CA LEU A 121 9.73 50.66 -32.82
C LEU A 121 9.56 50.51 -31.30
N MET A 122 8.78 51.42 -30.74
CA MET A 122 8.37 51.39 -29.34
C MET A 122 6.90 50.95 -29.23
N THR A 123 6.62 50.05 -28.32
CA THR A 123 5.26 49.62 -28.02
C THR A 123 4.80 50.16 -26.68
N LEU A 124 3.55 50.63 -26.64
CA LEU A 124 2.84 51.00 -25.41
C LEU A 124 1.71 50.01 -25.20
N LYS A 125 1.82 49.19 -24.17
CA LYS A 125 0.78 48.24 -23.77
C LYS A 125 0.04 48.77 -22.54
N VAL A 126 -1.28 48.85 -22.64
CA VAL A 126 -2.16 49.21 -21.51
C VAL A 126 -3.06 48.00 -21.19
N THR A 127 -3.16 47.66 -19.92
CA THR A 127 -4.00 46.60 -19.41
C THR A 127 -4.94 47.15 -18.34
N ALA A 128 -6.26 46.90 -18.48
CA ALA A 128 -7.29 47.31 -17.53
C ALA A 128 -8.42 46.26 -17.39
N ASP A 129 -9.36 46.53 -16.50
CA ASP A 129 -10.44 45.57 -16.11
C ASP A 129 -11.52 45.40 -17.20
N THR A 130 -11.69 46.40 -18.09
CA THR A 130 -12.72 46.35 -19.12
C THR A 130 -12.16 46.78 -20.48
N PRO A 131 -12.68 46.24 -21.60
CA PRO A 131 -12.24 46.63 -22.95
C PRO A 131 -12.33 48.14 -23.19
N ARG A 132 -13.43 48.74 -22.71
CA ARG A 132 -13.67 50.18 -22.86
C ARG A 132 -12.61 51.02 -22.13
N ASN A 133 -12.37 50.70 -20.85
CA ASN A 133 -11.37 51.41 -20.05
C ASN A 133 -9.97 51.28 -20.64
N THR A 134 -9.59 50.04 -21.05
CA THR A 134 -8.29 49.78 -21.68
C THR A 134 -8.09 50.70 -22.92
N TYR A 135 -9.08 50.75 -23.80
CA TYR A 135 -9.04 51.53 -25.00
C TYR A 135 -9.07 53.07 -24.73
N MET A 136 -9.91 53.51 -23.81
CA MET A 136 -10.01 54.92 -23.43
C MET A 136 -8.72 55.43 -22.78
N ILE A 137 -8.13 54.62 -21.88
CA ILE A 137 -6.89 54.98 -21.18
C ILE A 137 -5.73 55.08 -22.17
N ILE A 138 -5.52 54.09 -23.08
CA ILE A 138 -4.43 54.16 -24.05
C ILE A 138 -4.61 55.38 -24.98
N ARG A 139 -5.83 55.66 -25.39
CA ARG A 139 -6.13 56.81 -26.24
C ARG A 139 -5.90 58.14 -25.53
N SER A 140 -6.27 58.26 -24.24
CA SER A 140 -5.96 59.45 -23.42
C SER A 140 -4.45 59.63 -23.24
N ILE A 141 -3.71 58.54 -23.00
CA ILE A 141 -2.24 58.60 -22.94
C ILE A 141 -1.66 59.07 -24.27
N MET A 142 -2.14 58.50 -25.40
CA MET A 142 -1.69 58.90 -26.73
C MET A 142 -1.99 60.37 -27.05
N ALA A 143 -3.16 60.86 -26.68
CA ALA A 143 -3.54 62.25 -26.86
C ALA A 143 -2.63 63.23 -26.09
N ASN A 144 -2.13 62.81 -24.94
CA ASN A 144 -1.23 63.61 -24.10
C ASN A 144 0.25 63.36 -24.37
N ILE A 145 0.57 62.47 -25.37
CA ILE A 145 1.95 62.07 -25.66
C ILE A 145 2.85 63.22 -26.05
N SER A 146 2.32 64.18 -26.84
CA SER A 146 3.06 65.36 -27.30
C SER A 146 3.53 66.21 -26.13
N ASP A 147 2.69 66.42 -25.13
CA ASP A 147 3.03 67.14 -23.90
C ASP A 147 4.09 66.42 -23.08
N LEU A 148 4.04 65.08 -23.07
CA LEU A 148 4.95 64.26 -22.31
C LEU A 148 6.33 64.07 -22.95
N THR A 149 6.42 64.12 -24.28
CA THR A 149 7.69 64.02 -25.01
C THR A 149 8.57 65.20 -24.76
N GLN A 150 8.00 66.40 -24.56
CA GLN A 150 8.76 67.62 -24.21
C GLN A 150 9.54 67.51 -22.90
N TYR A 151 9.08 66.65 -21.96
CA TYR A 151 9.78 66.41 -20.69
C TYR A 151 10.92 65.39 -20.81
N VAL A 152 10.96 64.60 -21.90
CA VAL A 152 11.95 63.52 -22.04
C VAL A 152 13.11 63.90 -22.89
N SER A 153 12.88 64.53 -24.06
CA SER A 153 13.92 65.03 -24.97
C SER A 153 13.32 65.88 -26.05
N THR A 154 13.94 67.01 -26.31
CA THR A 154 13.58 67.91 -27.41
C THR A 154 14.03 67.42 -28.79
N ASP A 155 14.94 66.45 -28.82
CA ASP A 155 15.58 65.93 -30.06
C ASP A 155 14.95 64.65 -30.61
N MET A 156 13.88 64.17 -30.02
CA MET A 156 13.21 62.92 -30.47
C MET A 156 11.79 63.17 -30.93
N VAL A 157 11.39 62.50 -32.00
CA VAL A 157 10.03 62.58 -32.57
C VAL A 157 9.43 61.13 -32.46
N MET A 158 8.19 61.08 -31.97
CA MET A 158 7.40 59.86 -31.94
C MET A 158 6.23 60.00 -32.91
N GLU A 159 6.14 59.06 -33.85
CA GLU A 159 5.01 58.95 -34.76
C GLU A 159 4.25 57.63 -34.50
N VAL A 160 2.92 57.77 -34.56
CA VAL A 160 2.06 56.54 -34.38
C VAL A 160 2.13 55.74 -35.66
N LEU A 161 2.70 54.46 -35.53
CA LEU A 161 2.73 53.52 -36.65
C LEU A 161 1.44 52.70 -36.69
N GLN A 162 0.94 52.33 -35.50
CA GLN A 162 -0.26 51.53 -35.39
C GLN A 162 -1.12 52.03 -34.23
N GLU A 163 -2.37 52.37 -34.55
CA GLU A 163 -3.37 52.71 -33.54
C GLU A 163 -3.77 51.49 -32.73
N PRO A 164 -4.08 51.66 -31.43
CA PRO A 164 -4.49 50.57 -30.57
C PRO A 164 -5.86 50.03 -31.00
N PRO A 165 -6.02 48.73 -31.25
CA PRO A 165 -7.32 48.13 -31.51
C PRO A 165 -8.15 48.07 -30.24
N VAL A 166 -9.47 48.08 -30.38
CA VAL A 166 -10.37 47.80 -29.24
C VAL A 166 -10.22 46.32 -28.84
N PRO A 167 -9.89 45.97 -27.56
CA PRO A 167 -9.76 44.60 -27.14
C PRO A 167 -11.08 43.85 -27.33
N THR A 168 -11.06 42.74 -28.09
CA THR A 168 -12.24 41.90 -28.36
C THR A 168 -12.36 40.72 -27.43
N GLY A 169 -11.29 40.38 -26.71
CA GLY A 169 -11.26 39.24 -25.76
C GLY A 169 -10.37 39.53 -24.56
N ALA A 170 -10.58 38.79 -23.48
CA ALA A 170 -9.72 38.85 -22.30
C ALA A 170 -8.33 38.26 -22.58
N ASP A 171 -7.28 38.85 -22.04
CA ASP A 171 -5.87 38.45 -22.26
C ASP A 171 -5.55 37.08 -21.67
N ALA A 172 -6.16 36.74 -20.55
CA ALA A 172 -5.93 35.50 -19.88
C ALA A 172 -7.11 34.56 -20.08
N SER A 173 -6.89 33.45 -20.74
CA SER A 173 -7.81 32.32 -20.66
C SER A 173 -7.78 31.79 -19.21
N PHE A 174 -8.90 31.95 -18.51
CA PHE A 174 -9.04 31.44 -17.15
C PHE A 174 -8.87 29.92 -17.12
N SER A 175 -7.83 29.43 -16.48
CA SER A 175 -7.55 28.00 -16.32
C SER A 175 -7.56 27.57 -14.85
N ALA A 176 -8.75 27.71 -14.19
CA ALA A 176 -8.95 27.16 -12.85
C ALA A 176 -8.68 25.65 -12.81
N ALA A 177 -8.96 24.95 -13.93
CA ALA A 177 -8.77 23.52 -14.04
C ALA A 177 -7.33 23.07 -13.74
N ARG A 178 -6.32 23.79 -14.23
CA ARG A 178 -4.90 23.44 -13.99
C ARG A 178 -4.52 23.58 -12.51
N GLN A 179 -5.00 24.61 -11.83
CA GLN A 179 -4.72 24.84 -10.42
C GLN A 179 -5.49 23.87 -9.54
N SER A 180 -6.75 23.59 -9.84
CA SER A 180 -7.56 22.57 -9.15
C SER A 180 -6.95 21.19 -9.29
N LEU A 181 -6.43 20.85 -10.48
CA LEU A 181 -5.75 19.57 -10.72
C LEU A 181 -4.45 19.44 -9.90
N ARG A 182 -3.68 20.52 -9.79
CA ARG A 182 -2.49 20.55 -8.92
C ARG A 182 -2.86 20.36 -7.45
N ALA A 183 -3.90 21.05 -6.98
CA ALA A 183 -4.40 20.90 -5.62
C ALA A 183 -4.86 19.45 -5.35
N PHE A 184 -5.57 18.84 -6.30
CA PHE A 184 -5.98 17.43 -6.22
C PHE A 184 -4.78 16.51 -6.00
N PHE A 185 -3.77 16.57 -6.88
CA PHE A 185 -2.62 15.65 -6.77
C PHE A 185 -1.76 15.92 -5.53
N LEU A 186 -1.55 17.19 -5.15
CA LEU A 186 -0.79 17.51 -3.93
C LEU A 186 -1.49 17.00 -2.68
N THR A 187 -2.81 17.18 -2.58
CA THR A 187 -3.60 16.68 -1.45
C THR A 187 -3.65 15.15 -1.43
N ALA A 188 -3.84 14.51 -2.59
CA ALA A 188 -3.81 13.05 -2.69
C ALA A 188 -2.46 12.47 -2.25
N MET A 189 -1.35 13.08 -2.69
CA MET A 189 -0.01 12.68 -2.26
C MET A 189 0.20 12.89 -0.76
N GLY A 190 -0.19 14.04 -0.23
CA GLY A 190 -0.09 14.33 1.20
C GLY A 190 -0.87 13.34 2.06
N LEU A 191 -2.13 13.07 1.72
CA LEU A 191 -2.96 12.10 2.43
C LEU A 191 -2.39 10.67 2.33
N THR A 192 -1.86 10.28 1.16
CA THR A 192 -1.19 8.99 1.01
C THR A 192 -0.01 8.85 1.97
N LEU A 193 0.85 9.88 2.07
CA LEU A 193 1.97 9.87 3.01
C LEU A 193 1.51 9.81 4.47
N VAL A 194 0.41 10.49 4.81
CA VAL A 194 -0.18 10.41 6.16
C VAL A 194 -0.65 8.99 6.47
N PHE A 195 -1.39 8.33 5.56
CA PHE A 195 -1.82 6.95 5.77
C PHE A 195 -0.65 5.96 5.84
N MET A 196 0.40 6.16 5.04
CA MET A 196 1.62 5.36 5.12
C MET A 196 2.32 5.54 6.48
N TYR A 197 2.41 6.77 6.97
CA TYR A 197 2.97 7.05 8.30
C TYR A 197 2.14 6.43 9.44
N LEU A 198 0.80 6.52 9.38
CA LEU A 198 -0.09 5.88 10.34
C LEU A 198 0.05 4.35 10.31
N SER A 199 0.20 3.74 9.12
CA SER A 199 0.48 2.31 8.97
C SER A 199 1.82 1.89 9.56
N TYR A 200 2.85 2.74 9.41
CA TYR A 200 4.15 2.52 10.03
C TYR A 200 4.09 2.52 11.56
N ARG A 201 3.26 3.42 12.15
CA ARG A 201 3.09 3.52 13.61
C ARG A 201 2.23 2.41 14.23
N LYS A 202 1.57 1.59 13.42
CA LYS A 202 0.81 0.45 13.96
C LYS A 202 1.77 -0.59 14.55
N GLU A 203 1.59 -0.88 15.80
CA GLU A 203 2.33 -1.92 16.54
C GLU A 203 1.70 -3.30 16.28
N THR A 204 1.74 -3.76 15.03
CA THR A 204 1.31 -5.09 14.60
C THR A 204 2.51 -5.96 14.28
N ILE A 205 2.28 -7.26 14.15
CA ILE A 205 3.31 -8.23 13.80
C ILE A 205 3.40 -8.36 12.28
N LYS A 206 4.53 -7.94 11.71
CA LYS A 206 4.78 -7.90 10.26
C LYS A 206 5.91 -8.83 9.80
N GLY A 207 6.56 -9.53 10.72
CA GLY A 207 7.64 -10.45 10.41
C GLY A 207 8.01 -11.34 11.58
N GLU A 208 8.85 -12.33 11.31
CA GLU A 208 9.29 -13.30 12.31
C GLU A 208 10.08 -12.63 13.45
N LYS A 209 10.88 -11.62 13.13
CA LYS A 209 11.61 -10.83 14.14
C LYS A 209 10.70 -10.06 15.09
N ASP A 210 9.52 -9.66 14.62
CA ASP A 210 8.54 -8.96 15.46
C ASP A 210 7.98 -9.88 16.54
N LEU A 211 7.86 -11.20 16.29
CA LEU A 211 7.44 -12.18 17.29
C LEU A 211 8.42 -12.21 18.47
N GLU A 212 9.72 -12.16 18.19
CA GLU A 212 10.75 -12.22 19.23
C GLU A 212 10.93 -10.87 19.94
N THR A 213 10.77 -9.76 19.22
CA THR A 213 11.06 -8.43 19.77
C THR A 213 9.86 -7.74 20.41
N LYS A 214 8.65 -7.99 19.90
CA LYS A 214 7.41 -7.33 20.39
C LYS A 214 6.57 -8.23 21.29
N LEU A 215 6.65 -9.56 21.12
CA LEU A 215 5.83 -10.51 21.88
C LEU A 215 6.63 -11.35 22.88
N ASP A 216 7.97 -11.26 22.88
CA ASP A 216 8.83 -12.16 23.67
C ASP A 216 8.42 -13.64 23.51
N ALA A 217 8.05 -14.01 22.29
CA ALA A 217 7.55 -15.33 21.97
C ALA A 217 8.42 -16.00 20.90
N LYS A 218 8.67 -17.30 21.10
CA LYS A 218 9.43 -18.10 20.15
C LYS A 218 8.68 -18.25 18.83
N SER A 219 9.35 -18.03 17.70
CA SER A 219 8.81 -18.35 16.39
C SER A 219 8.91 -19.87 16.12
N LEU A 220 7.76 -20.50 15.90
CA LEU A 220 7.69 -21.88 15.44
C LEU A 220 7.74 -21.99 13.92
N GLY A 221 7.49 -20.88 13.22
CA GLY A 221 7.58 -20.76 11.77
C GLY A 221 6.63 -19.74 11.18
N MET A 222 6.76 -19.55 9.87
CA MET A 222 6.03 -18.56 9.11
C MET A 222 5.37 -19.18 7.88
N LEU A 223 4.08 -18.86 7.67
CA LEU A 223 3.26 -19.33 6.56
C LEU A 223 2.87 -18.13 5.67
N TYR A 224 3.06 -18.26 4.37
CA TYR A 224 2.64 -17.22 3.43
C TYR A 224 1.16 -17.35 3.09
N TYR A 225 0.58 -16.20 2.76
CA TYR A 225 -0.78 -16.16 2.23
C TYR A 225 -0.85 -16.91 0.90
N ASP A 226 -1.71 -17.91 0.86
CA ASP A 226 -2.07 -18.60 -0.37
C ASP A 226 -3.49 -18.21 -0.81
N SER A 227 -3.69 -18.07 -2.12
CA SER A 227 -4.98 -17.63 -2.65
C SER A 227 -6.03 -18.74 -2.47
N LYS A 228 -7.23 -18.34 -2.01
CA LYS A 228 -8.37 -19.28 -1.91
C LYS A 228 -8.80 -19.86 -3.25
N TYR A 229 -8.34 -19.29 -4.35
CA TYR A 229 -8.68 -19.70 -5.70
C TYR A 229 -7.40 -19.81 -6.54
N ASN A 230 -7.20 -20.93 -7.24
CA ASN A 230 -6.03 -21.15 -8.10
C ASN A 230 -6.11 -20.39 -9.42
N SER A 231 -7.33 -20.13 -9.89
CA SER A 231 -7.57 -19.42 -11.13
C SER A 231 -8.81 -18.52 -11.06
N PHE A 232 -8.94 -17.59 -12.01
CA PHE A 232 -10.14 -16.77 -12.17
C PHE A 232 -11.40 -17.62 -12.45
N GLY A 233 -11.22 -18.76 -13.13
CA GLY A 233 -12.30 -19.74 -13.36
C GLY A 233 -12.78 -20.42 -12.07
N ASP A 234 -11.87 -20.73 -11.14
CA ASP A 234 -12.22 -21.29 -9.83
C ASP A 234 -12.94 -20.26 -8.95
N PHE A 235 -12.55 -18.98 -9.06
CA PHE A 235 -13.27 -17.87 -8.41
C PHE A 235 -14.72 -17.79 -8.89
N LEU A 236 -14.96 -17.83 -10.21
CA LEU A 236 -16.31 -17.78 -10.78
C LEU A 236 -17.14 -19.03 -10.41
N ARG A 237 -16.52 -20.18 -10.28
CA ARG A 237 -17.18 -21.44 -9.88
C ARG A 237 -17.28 -21.63 -8.37
N HIS A 238 -16.81 -20.67 -7.58
CA HIS A 238 -16.77 -20.72 -6.10
C HIS A 238 -16.01 -21.96 -5.56
N LYS A 239 -15.12 -22.56 -6.36
CA LYS A 239 -14.32 -23.73 -5.98
C LYS A 239 -13.15 -23.26 -5.15
N LYS A 240 -13.32 -23.28 -3.81
CA LYS A 240 -12.27 -22.92 -2.84
C LYS A 240 -11.28 -24.07 -2.69
N ASN A 241 -9.99 -23.74 -2.63
CA ASN A 241 -8.95 -24.69 -2.22
C ASN A 241 -9.06 -24.97 -0.73
N LYS A 242 -8.95 -26.25 -0.36
CA LYS A 242 -8.91 -26.67 1.06
C LYS A 242 -7.55 -26.35 1.70
N HIS A 243 -6.51 -26.04 0.90
CA HIS A 243 -5.13 -25.72 1.33
C HIS A 243 -4.51 -26.78 2.27
N LEU A 244 -4.82 -28.05 2.06
CA LEU A 244 -4.21 -29.13 2.83
C LEU A 244 -2.87 -29.56 2.21
N VAL A 245 -1.88 -29.84 3.05
CA VAL A 245 -0.53 -30.31 2.62
C VAL A 245 -0.55 -31.67 1.95
N THR A 246 -1.65 -32.40 2.03
CA THR A 246 -1.88 -33.69 1.37
C THR A 246 -2.53 -33.55 0.01
N ASP A 247 -3.01 -32.37 -0.36
CA ASP A 247 -3.64 -32.14 -1.65
C ASP A 247 -2.58 -32.18 -2.76
N LEU A 248 -2.90 -32.83 -3.90
CA LEU A 248 -1.99 -32.94 -5.04
C LEU A 248 -1.62 -31.57 -5.65
N THR A 249 -2.45 -30.55 -5.44
CA THR A 249 -2.26 -29.19 -5.92
C THR A 249 -1.58 -28.28 -4.89
N ALA A 250 -1.21 -28.81 -3.72
CA ALA A 250 -0.56 -28.01 -2.68
C ALA A 250 0.81 -27.51 -3.15
N PRO A 251 1.11 -26.20 -3.01
CA PRO A 251 2.42 -25.65 -3.37
C PRO A 251 3.54 -26.32 -2.57
N PHE A 252 4.63 -26.68 -3.22
CA PHE A 252 5.80 -27.30 -2.56
C PHE A 252 6.29 -26.47 -1.37
N GLU A 253 6.31 -25.15 -1.50
CA GLU A 253 6.72 -24.22 -0.44
C GLU A 253 5.83 -24.35 0.81
N LEU A 254 4.52 -24.50 0.63
CA LEU A 254 3.56 -24.70 1.72
C LEU A 254 3.87 -26.01 2.48
N VAL A 255 4.06 -27.09 1.74
CA VAL A 255 4.35 -28.42 2.30
C VAL A 255 5.65 -28.40 3.12
N GLU A 256 6.72 -27.81 2.58
CA GLU A 256 8.01 -27.74 3.26
C GLU A 256 7.97 -26.83 4.51
N ARG A 257 7.16 -25.77 4.51
CA ARG A 257 6.98 -24.92 5.70
C ARG A 257 6.24 -25.63 6.81
N TYR A 258 5.15 -26.33 6.51
CA TYR A 258 4.44 -27.14 7.51
C TYR A 258 5.29 -28.28 8.03
N LYS A 259 6.11 -28.90 7.19
CA LYS A 259 7.07 -29.92 7.61
C LYS A 259 8.08 -29.37 8.63
N LYS A 260 8.60 -28.15 8.42
CA LYS A 260 9.50 -27.49 9.38
C LYS A 260 8.77 -27.15 10.69
N ILE A 261 7.56 -26.59 10.60
CA ILE A 261 6.74 -26.27 11.76
C ILE A 261 6.47 -27.55 12.56
N ALA A 262 6.04 -28.63 11.91
CA ALA A 262 5.79 -29.91 12.57
C ALA A 262 7.07 -30.48 13.24
N ALA A 263 8.25 -30.30 12.62
CA ALA A 263 9.52 -30.71 13.22
C ALA A 263 9.88 -29.86 14.46
N HIS A 264 9.62 -28.55 14.42
CA HIS A 264 9.82 -27.69 15.60
C HIS A 264 8.87 -28.08 16.72
N VAL A 265 7.58 -28.24 16.41
CA VAL A 265 6.55 -28.60 17.38
C VAL A 265 6.81 -29.99 18.00
N SER A 266 7.10 -31.01 17.18
CA SER A 266 7.44 -32.34 17.70
C SER A 266 8.72 -32.32 18.53
N GLY A 267 9.72 -31.51 18.12
CA GLY A 267 10.96 -31.33 18.88
C GLY A 267 10.74 -30.72 20.27
N GLU A 268 9.88 -29.71 20.38
CA GLU A 268 9.51 -29.11 21.68
C GLU A 268 8.68 -30.10 22.51
N ALA A 269 7.69 -30.72 21.89
CA ALA A 269 6.86 -31.74 22.56
C ALA A 269 7.66 -32.89 23.15
N HIS A 270 8.70 -33.39 22.45
CA HIS A 270 9.58 -34.46 22.99
C HIS A 270 10.42 -34.00 24.18
N LYS A 271 10.81 -32.69 24.24
CA LYS A 271 11.58 -32.19 25.38
C LYS A 271 10.74 -32.11 26.66
N THR A 272 9.46 -31.80 26.51
CA THR A 272 8.52 -31.61 27.63
C THR A 272 7.71 -32.87 27.92
N GLY A 273 7.74 -33.88 27.06
CA GLY A 273 6.88 -35.05 27.11
C GLY A 273 5.43 -34.79 26.72
N ALA A 274 5.17 -33.63 26.06
CA ALA A 274 3.83 -33.22 25.66
C ALA A 274 3.27 -34.12 24.55
N LYS A 275 2.03 -34.48 24.65
CA LYS A 275 1.27 -35.25 23.64
C LYS A 275 0.09 -34.42 23.10
N THR A 276 -0.52 -33.60 23.93
CA THR A 276 -1.70 -32.79 23.59
C THR A 276 -1.28 -31.37 23.25
N ILE A 277 -1.55 -30.96 22.04
CA ILE A 277 -1.15 -29.65 21.46
C ILE A 277 -2.39 -28.85 21.15
N LEU A 278 -2.62 -27.78 21.90
CA LEU A 278 -3.66 -26.82 21.62
C LEU A 278 -3.19 -25.83 20.55
N VAL A 279 -4.01 -25.58 19.55
CA VAL A 279 -3.79 -24.53 18.55
C VAL A 279 -4.92 -23.51 18.66
N THR A 280 -4.57 -22.27 19.02
CA THR A 280 -5.51 -21.18 19.19
C THR A 280 -5.08 -19.92 18.44
N SER A 281 -5.90 -18.87 18.49
CA SER A 281 -5.62 -17.54 17.93
C SER A 281 -6.30 -16.47 18.79
N VAL A 282 -5.93 -15.19 18.60
CA VAL A 282 -6.61 -14.09 19.32
C VAL A 282 -7.96 -13.82 18.71
N ARG A 283 -8.05 -13.72 17.37
CA ARG A 283 -9.29 -13.35 16.65
C ARG A 283 -9.75 -14.43 15.69
N GLU A 284 -10.99 -14.32 15.25
CA GLU A 284 -11.52 -15.13 14.15
C GLU A 284 -10.74 -14.85 12.84
N HIS A 285 -10.74 -15.83 11.94
CA HIS A 285 -10.13 -15.74 10.61
C HIS A 285 -8.59 -15.61 10.58
N GLU A 286 -7.89 -15.91 11.66
CA GLU A 286 -6.43 -15.97 11.68
C GLU A 286 -5.87 -17.27 11.08
N GLY A 287 -6.74 -18.22 10.75
CA GLY A 287 -6.38 -19.47 10.08
C GLY A 287 -5.99 -20.60 11.01
N LYS A 288 -6.32 -20.51 12.31
CA LYS A 288 -6.06 -21.55 13.32
C LYS A 288 -6.44 -22.95 12.85
N SER A 289 -7.67 -23.16 12.36
CA SER A 289 -8.18 -24.47 11.94
C SER A 289 -7.43 -25.04 10.73
N THR A 290 -7.01 -24.20 9.79
CA THR A 290 -6.16 -24.62 8.67
C THR A 290 -4.76 -25.00 9.17
N VAL A 291 -4.23 -24.27 10.16
CA VAL A 291 -2.94 -24.58 10.78
C VAL A 291 -3.01 -25.88 11.57
N SER A 292 -4.06 -26.09 12.38
CA SER A 292 -4.30 -27.33 13.15
C SER A 292 -4.38 -28.56 12.24
N ALA A 293 -5.18 -28.47 11.15
CA ALA A 293 -5.32 -29.53 10.17
C ALA A 293 -3.98 -29.89 9.52
N ASN A 294 -3.25 -28.89 9.03
CA ASN A 294 -1.98 -29.11 8.33
C ASN A 294 -0.84 -29.54 9.27
N LEU A 295 -0.85 -29.08 10.51
CA LEU A 295 0.07 -29.55 11.55
C LEU A 295 -0.16 -31.04 11.81
N ALA A 296 -1.42 -31.45 12.05
CA ALA A 296 -1.78 -32.83 12.25
C ALA A 296 -1.36 -33.72 11.06
N LEU A 297 -1.66 -33.32 9.85
CA LEU A 297 -1.27 -34.02 8.63
C LEU A 297 0.26 -34.07 8.43
N SER A 298 0.99 -33.04 8.82
CA SER A 298 2.44 -33.03 8.74
C SER A 298 3.12 -33.89 9.78
N LEU A 299 2.53 -34.04 10.98
CA LEU A 299 2.96 -34.98 11.98
C LEU A 299 2.70 -36.43 11.53
N VAL A 300 1.56 -36.71 10.87
CA VAL A 300 1.30 -38.01 10.25
C VAL A 300 2.36 -38.36 9.20
N LYS A 301 2.76 -37.39 8.37
CA LYS A 301 3.86 -37.57 7.39
C LYS A 301 5.22 -37.86 8.03
N GLN A 302 5.41 -37.55 9.31
CA GLN A 302 6.57 -37.95 10.13
C GLN A 302 6.39 -39.31 10.81
N SER A 303 5.36 -40.08 10.41
CA SER A 303 5.03 -41.41 10.92
C SER A 303 4.49 -41.43 12.34
N TYR A 304 4.00 -40.32 12.87
CA TYR A 304 3.30 -40.31 14.15
C TYR A 304 1.82 -40.71 14.00
N LYS A 305 1.29 -41.35 15.01
CA LYS A 305 -0.15 -41.63 15.11
C LYS A 305 -0.85 -40.42 15.72
N VAL A 306 -1.62 -39.71 14.91
CA VAL A 306 -2.18 -38.40 15.27
C VAL A 306 -3.69 -38.43 15.33
N LEU A 307 -4.24 -37.76 16.35
CA LEU A 307 -5.65 -37.42 16.49
C LEU A 307 -5.83 -35.92 16.35
N LEU A 308 -6.74 -35.46 15.48
CA LEU A 308 -7.20 -34.11 15.39
C LEU A 308 -8.59 -33.99 16.02
N ILE A 309 -8.74 -33.08 16.98
CA ILE A 309 -9.98 -32.79 17.70
C ILE A 309 -10.46 -31.39 17.29
N ASP A 310 -11.71 -31.28 16.78
CA ASP A 310 -12.38 -30.01 16.53
C ASP A 310 -13.02 -29.48 17.85
N GLY A 311 -12.25 -28.74 18.62
CA GLY A 311 -12.67 -28.15 19.90
C GLY A 311 -13.43 -26.83 19.74
N ASP A 312 -13.50 -26.25 18.52
CA ASP A 312 -14.33 -25.08 18.24
C ASP A 312 -15.80 -25.52 18.00
N MET A 313 -16.49 -25.86 19.07
CA MET A 313 -17.88 -26.32 18.99
C MET A 313 -18.88 -25.22 18.60
N ARG A 314 -18.47 -23.95 18.63
CA ARG A 314 -19.33 -22.83 18.23
C ARG A 314 -19.35 -22.64 16.73
N ARG A 315 -18.18 -22.77 16.10
CA ARG A 315 -18.00 -22.64 14.66
C ARG A 315 -17.07 -23.72 14.13
N PRO A 316 -17.53 -24.98 14.15
CA PRO A 316 -16.71 -26.07 13.70
C PRO A 316 -16.37 -25.89 12.21
N THR A 317 -15.09 -26.03 11.91
CA THR A 317 -14.57 -25.80 10.54
C THR A 317 -13.79 -27.00 10.01
N GLN A 318 -13.36 -27.92 10.85
CA GLN A 318 -12.59 -29.08 10.45
C GLN A 318 -13.40 -30.01 9.52
N ASN A 319 -14.73 -30.10 9.71
CA ASN A 319 -15.62 -30.83 8.83
C ASN A 319 -15.51 -30.35 7.37
N THR A 320 -15.40 -29.06 7.13
CA THR A 320 -15.28 -28.50 5.76
C THR A 320 -13.95 -28.82 5.09
N LEU A 321 -12.90 -29.08 5.88
CA LEU A 321 -11.57 -29.46 5.40
C LEU A 321 -11.47 -30.96 5.08
N PHE A 322 -12.06 -31.81 5.91
CA PHE A 322 -11.85 -33.26 5.85
C PHE A 322 -13.01 -34.03 5.24
N LEU A 323 -14.24 -33.51 5.27
CA LEU A 323 -15.39 -34.20 4.68
C LEU A 323 -15.57 -33.82 3.21
N GLU A 324 -16.09 -34.78 2.43
CA GLU A 324 -16.51 -34.51 1.08
C GLU A 324 -17.92 -33.88 1.07
N PRO A 325 -18.27 -33.10 0.03
CA PRO A 325 -19.59 -32.49 -0.07
C PRO A 325 -20.71 -33.52 0.05
N GLY A 326 -21.59 -33.36 1.06
CA GLY A 326 -22.69 -34.28 1.32
C GLY A 326 -22.36 -35.46 2.24
N GLU A 327 -21.12 -35.66 2.64
CA GLU A 327 -20.73 -36.67 3.63
C GLU A 327 -21.20 -36.24 5.02
N LYS A 328 -21.86 -37.15 5.75
CA LYS A 328 -22.34 -36.93 7.11
C LYS A 328 -21.52 -37.74 8.11
N LEU A 329 -21.29 -37.16 9.30
CA LEU A 329 -20.72 -37.87 10.42
C LEU A 329 -21.74 -38.89 10.98
N LYS A 330 -21.27 -40.03 11.48
CA LYS A 330 -22.12 -40.98 12.23
C LYS A 330 -22.50 -40.39 13.58
N ALA A 331 -21.56 -39.78 14.25
CA ALA A 331 -21.72 -39.01 15.48
C ALA A 331 -20.67 -37.91 15.55
N THR A 332 -20.96 -36.85 16.28
CA THR A 332 -20.07 -35.71 16.50
C THR A 332 -19.27 -35.84 17.79
N LEU A 333 -18.22 -35.06 17.94
CA LEU A 333 -17.53 -34.89 19.24
C LEU A 333 -18.51 -34.46 20.33
N GLY A 334 -19.41 -33.50 20.01
CA GLY A 334 -20.42 -33.02 20.95
C GLY A 334 -21.38 -34.15 21.40
N ASP A 335 -21.80 -35.06 20.50
CA ASP A 335 -22.65 -36.19 20.83
C ASP A 335 -21.90 -37.17 21.76
N LEU A 336 -20.61 -37.38 21.51
CA LEU A 336 -19.77 -38.24 22.38
C LEU A 336 -19.67 -37.61 23.78
N LEU A 337 -19.40 -36.34 23.90
CA LEU A 337 -19.26 -35.65 25.20
C LEU A 337 -20.59 -35.54 25.97
N MET A 338 -21.70 -35.53 25.27
CA MET A 338 -23.04 -35.58 25.90
C MET A 338 -23.50 -37.01 26.23
N GLY A 339 -22.65 -38.01 25.96
CA GLY A 339 -23.01 -39.43 26.21
C GLY A 339 -24.06 -40.01 25.27
N LYS A 340 -24.32 -39.34 24.12
CA LYS A 340 -25.32 -39.77 23.12
C LYS A 340 -24.73 -40.73 22.09
N ALA A 341 -23.40 -40.82 22.00
CA ALA A 341 -22.70 -41.67 21.06
C ALA A 341 -21.47 -42.33 21.72
N SER A 342 -21.06 -43.45 21.16
CA SER A 342 -19.82 -44.14 21.56
C SER A 342 -18.60 -43.57 20.84
N MET A 343 -17.41 -43.78 21.40
CA MET A 343 -16.12 -43.43 20.78
C MET A 343 -15.97 -44.05 19.38
N GLY A 344 -16.41 -45.28 19.16
CA GLY A 344 -16.32 -45.95 17.87
C GLY A 344 -17.20 -45.35 16.78
N GLU A 345 -18.27 -44.61 17.16
CA GLU A 345 -19.16 -43.92 16.23
C GLU A 345 -18.62 -42.51 15.91
N ALA A 346 -18.05 -41.80 16.89
CA ALA A 346 -17.54 -40.43 16.76
C ALA A 346 -16.13 -40.38 16.13
N LEU A 347 -15.28 -41.39 16.42
CA LEU A 347 -13.91 -41.44 15.89
C LEU A 347 -13.89 -41.85 14.42
N LYS A 348 -13.52 -40.92 13.54
CA LYS A 348 -13.35 -41.17 12.11
C LYS A 348 -11.87 -41.36 11.77
N PHE A 349 -11.53 -42.39 11.01
CA PHE A 349 -10.20 -42.56 10.44
C PHE A 349 -10.21 -42.21 8.95
N ASP A 350 -9.48 -41.16 8.58
CA ASP A 350 -9.25 -40.79 7.18
C ASP A 350 -8.12 -41.67 6.61
N LYS A 351 -8.49 -42.76 5.92
CA LYS A 351 -7.52 -43.69 5.31
C LYS A 351 -6.63 -43.05 4.26
N GLY A 352 -7.15 -42.07 3.52
CA GLY A 352 -6.42 -41.37 2.45
C GLY A 352 -5.28 -40.51 3.00
N ARG A 353 -5.49 -39.92 4.17
CA ARG A 353 -4.56 -39.01 4.83
C ARG A 353 -3.87 -39.57 6.06
N GLY A 354 -4.33 -40.71 6.56
CA GLY A 354 -3.72 -41.42 7.71
C GLY A 354 -3.96 -40.75 9.05
N VAL A 355 -4.94 -39.86 9.18
CA VAL A 355 -5.24 -39.12 10.39
C VAL A 355 -6.54 -39.57 11.03
N HIS A 356 -6.57 -39.57 12.35
CA HIS A 356 -7.79 -39.82 13.13
C HIS A 356 -8.44 -38.50 13.47
N LEU A 357 -9.77 -38.42 13.42
CA LEU A 357 -10.55 -37.21 13.52
C LEU A 357 -11.69 -37.34 14.50
N LEU A 358 -11.87 -36.36 15.39
CA LEU A 358 -13.07 -36.14 16.18
C LEU A 358 -13.63 -34.78 15.76
N LEU A 359 -14.72 -34.76 15.00
CA LEU A 359 -15.26 -33.60 14.31
C LEU A 359 -16.64 -33.22 14.83
N ASN A 360 -17.01 -31.97 14.56
CA ASN A 360 -18.36 -31.46 14.68
C ASN A 360 -18.90 -31.04 13.31
N ASP A 361 -20.21 -31.21 13.05
CA ASP A 361 -20.85 -30.78 11.80
C ASP A 361 -21.92 -29.71 12.01
N HIS A 362 -22.22 -29.37 13.26
CA HIS A 362 -23.13 -28.31 13.65
C HIS A 362 -22.64 -27.56 14.89
N ASN A 363 -23.22 -26.39 15.15
CA ASN A 363 -22.83 -25.52 16.24
C ASN A 363 -23.54 -25.91 17.54
N PHE A 364 -22.81 -25.86 18.66
CA PHE A 364 -23.36 -26.10 19.98
C PHE A 364 -23.52 -24.78 20.74
N VAL A 365 -24.73 -24.52 21.24
CA VAL A 365 -25.04 -23.29 21.98
C VAL A 365 -24.31 -23.26 23.34
N ASN A 366 -24.27 -24.40 24.04
CA ASN A 366 -23.63 -24.54 25.35
C ASN A 366 -22.21 -25.13 25.22
N SER A 367 -21.41 -24.60 24.29
CA SER A 367 -20.09 -25.14 24.00
C SER A 367 -19.16 -25.13 25.23
N THR A 368 -19.17 -24.05 26.02
CA THR A 368 -18.36 -23.91 27.24
C THR A 368 -18.65 -25.02 28.23
N ASP A 369 -19.92 -25.31 28.51
CA ASP A 369 -20.33 -26.39 29.45
C ASP A 369 -19.90 -27.76 28.95
N ILE A 370 -19.99 -27.98 27.63
CA ILE A 370 -19.60 -29.26 27.02
C ILE A 370 -18.08 -29.43 27.06
N VAL A 371 -17.32 -28.40 26.73
CA VAL A 371 -15.85 -28.42 26.71
C VAL A 371 -15.29 -28.52 28.15
N SER A 372 -15.87 -27.81 29.10
CA SER A 372 -15.44 -27.88 30.52
C SER A 372 -15.92 -29.11 31.27
N SER A 373 -16.66 -30.02 30.62
CA SER A 373 -17.19 -31.21 31.23
C SER A 373 -16.08 -32.19 31.62
N GLU A 374 -16.31 -32.98 32.69
CA GLU A 374 -15.44 -34.06 33.09
C GLU A 374 -15.24 -35.10 31.97
N TYR A 375 -16.22 -35.24 31.06
CA TYR A 375 -16.14 -36.13 29.89
C TYR A 375 -15.03 -35.72 28.93
N MET A 376 -14.81 -34.42 28.72
CA MET A 376 -13.73 -33.91 27.85
C MET A 376 -12.35 -34.21 28.45
N THR A 377 -12.18 -33.99 29.76
CA THR A 377 -10.93 -34.34 30.48
C THR A 377 -10.65 -35.84 30.38
N ARG A 378 -11.64 -36.69 30.68
CA ARG A 378 -11.50 -38.13 30.56
C ARG A 378 -11.21 -38.58 29.12
N LEU A 379 -11.84 -37.96 28.14
CA LEU A 379 -11.55 -38.22 26.72
C LEU A 379 -10.08 -37.98 26.40
N ILE A 380 -9.55 -36.83 26.79
CA ILE A 380 -8.14 -36.44 26.53
C ILE A 380 -7.21 -37.46 27.23
N ASP A 381 -7.46 -37.81 28.47
CA ASP A 381 -6.63 -38.78 29.22
C ASP A 381 -6.63 -40.17 28.58
N VAL A 382 -7.79 -40.62 28.11
CA VAL A 382 -7.90 -41.94 27.43
C VAL A 382 -7.14 -41.90 26.09
N VAL A 383 -7.35 -40.89 25.25
CA VAL A 383 -6.72 -40.86 23.92
C VAL A 383 -5.21 -40.63 23.98
N LYS A 384 -4.66 -40.02 25.04
CA LYS A 384 -3.21 -39.89 25.27
C LYS A 384 -2.48 -41.25 25.29
N SER A 385 -3.16 -42.34 25.64
CA SER A 385 -2.57 -43.69 25.66
C SER A 385 -2.52 -44.33 24.26
N TYR A 386 -3.31 -43.85 23.29
CA TYR A 386 -3.46 -44.46 21.97
C TYR A 386 -2.80 -43.67 20.84
N PHE A 387 -2.45 -42.40 21.07
CA PHE A 387 -1.89 -41.52 20.08
C PHE A 387 -0.55 -40.94 20.53
N ASP A 388 0.34 -40.67 19.55
CA ASP A 388 1.61 -40.01 19.80
C ASP A 388 1.38 -38.52 19.99
N PHE A 389 0.50 -37.92 19.14
CA PHE A 389 0.08 -36.53 19.24
C PHE A 389 -1.42 -36.37 19.09
N ILE A 390 -1.96 -35.44 19.87
CA ILE A 390 -3.36 -34.99 19.83
C ILE A 390 -3.33 -33.50 19.54
N VAL A 391 -3.82 -33.11 18.39
CA VAL A 391 -3.94 -31.69 18.01
C VAL A 391 -5.37 -31.23 18.27
N ILE A 392 -5.54 -30.18 19.07
CA ILE A 392 -6.85 -29.63 19.42
C ILE A 392 -6.97 -28.26 18.74
N ASP A 393 -7.92 -28.12 17.81
CA ASP A 393 -8.33 -26.85 17.23
C ASP A 393 -9.31 -26.16 18.18
N SER A 394 -8.99 -24.98 18.70
CA SER A 394 -9.82 -24.27 19.67
C SER A 394 -10.52 -23.04 19.07
N PRO A 395 -11.55 -22.47 19.72
CA PRO A 395 -12.06 -21.14 19.37
C PRO A 395 -11.01 -20.05 19.65
N PRO A 396 -11.22 -18.82 19.11
CA PRO A 396 -10.31 -17.69 19.37
C PRO A 396 -10.44 -17.20 20.83
N MET A 397 -9.32 -16.79 21.43
CA MET A 397 -9.25 -16.37 22.85
C MET A 397 -10.02 -15.08 23.14
N SER A 398 -10.07 -14.13 22.22
CA SER A 398 -10.70 -12.82 22.47
C SER A 398 -12.19 -12.87 22.69
N LEU A 399 -12.83 -13.98 22.39
CA LEU A 399 -14.28 -14.13 22.44
C LEU A 399 -14.77 -14.97 23.62
N MET A 400 -13.98 -15.94 24.10
CA MET A 400 -14.48 -16.99 24.97
C MET A 400 -13.39 -17.63 25.83
N ALA A 401 -13.75 -18.02 27.05
CA ALA A 401 -12.91 -18.81 27.95
C ALA A 401 -12.67 -20.27 27.47
N ASP A 402 -13.40 -20.75 26.44
CA ASP A 402 -13.32 -22.13 25.95
C ASP A 402 -11.86 -22.51 25.56
N ALA A 403 -11.09 -21.55 25.01
CA ALA A 403 -9.70 -21.77 24.63
C ALA A 403 -8.79 -21.94 25.86
N GLU A 404 -9.02 -21.20 26.94
CA GLU A 404 -8.26 -21.30 28.18
C GLU A 404 -8.59 -22.63 28.89
N VAL A 405 -9.87 -23.03 28.93
CA VAL A 405 -10.29 -24.33 29.44
C VAL A 405 -9.61 -25.48 28.71
N LEU A 406 -9.53 -25.40 27.38
CA LEU A 406 -8.82 -26.41 26.58
C LEU A 406 -7.30 -26.34 26.80
N ALA A 407 -6.74 -25.16 27.06
CA ALA A 407 -5.33 -25.01 27.40
C ALA A 407 -5.01 -25.71 28.73
N ASP A 408 -5.88 -25.60 29.74
CA ASP A 408 -5.70 -26.28 31.02
C ASP A 408 -5.76 -27.80 30.91
N MET A 409 -6.40 -28.33 29.87
CA MET A 409 -6.46 -29.76 29.59
C MET A 409 -5.35 -30.25 28.65
N SER A 410 -4.58 -29.33 28.08
CA SER A 410 -3.52 -29.65 27.13
C SER A 410 -2.14 -29.64 27.77
N ASP A 411 -1.16 -30.28 27.12
CA ASP A 411 0.23 -30.29 27.59
C ASP A 411 1.01 -29.11 27.01
N MET A 412 0.65 -28.68 25.80
CA MET A 412 1.34 -27.62 25.08
C MET A 412 0.33 -26.72 24.34
N SER A 413 0.61 -25.42 24.25
CA SER A 413 -0.20 -24.45 23.50
C SER A 413 0.61 -23.70 22.43
N ILE A 414 -0.04 -23.42 21.32
CA ILE A 414 0.51 -22.69 20.17
C ILE A 414 -0.45 -21.57 19.77
N LEU A 415 0.07 -20.36 19.63
CA LEU A 415 -0.70 -19.20 19.17
C LEU A 415 -0.48 -18.96 17.68
N VAL A 416 -1.55 -18.96 16.90
CA VAL A 416 -1.54 -18.56 15.49
C VAL A 416 -1.78 -17.07 15.39
N VAL A 417 -0.84 -16.34 14.80
CA VAL A 417 -0.86 -14.88 14.65
C VAL A 417 -1.01 -14.55 13.18
N ASN A 418 -2.04 -13.80 12.81
CA ASN A 418 -2.20 -13.33 11.44
C ASN A 418 -1.35 -12.08 11.19
N TYR A 419 -0.62 -12.09 10.07
CA TYR A 419 0.20 -10.98 9.61
C TYR A 419 -0.57 -9.65 9.59
N ASP A 420 -0.03 -8.63 10.29
CA ASP A 420 -0.51 -7.24 10.31
C ASP A 420 -2.02 -7.09 10.61
N MET A 421 -2.57 -7.93 11.50
CA MET A 421 -4.00 -7.93 11.83
C MET A 421 -4.28 -7.48 13.27
N VAL A 422 -3.58 -8.08 14.23
CA VAL A 422 -3.80 -7.88 15.66
C VAL A 422 -2.67 -7.00 16.22
N LEU A 423 -3.00 -6.15 17.20
CA LEU A 423 -2.00 -5.33 17.88
C LEU A 423 -1.10 -6.21 18.76
N ALA A 424 0.16 -5.82 18.90
CA ALA A 424 1.10 -6.53 19.74
C ALA A 424 0.64 -6.61 21.20
N GLN A 425 -0.07 -5.58 21.70
CA GLN A 425 -0.64 -5.58 23.04
C GLN A 425 -1.68 -6.70 23.22
N ASP A 426 -2.69 -6.80 22.34
CA ASP A 426 -3.72 -7.84 22.39
C ASP A 426 -3.11 -9.26 22.32
N LEU A 427 -2.00 -9.40 21.56
CA LEU A 427 -1.26 -10.64 21.44
C LEU A 427 -0.50 -10.99 22.71
N ASN A 428 0.13 -9.99 23.38
CA ASN A 428 0.81 -10.18 24.65
C ASN A 428 -0.18 -10.60 25.75
N ASP A 429 -1.34 -9.93 25.82
CA ASP A 429 -2.38 -10.28 26.80
C ASP A 429 -2.84 -11.75 26.60
N ALA A 430 -2.99 -12.20 25.35
CA ALA A 430 -3.33 -13.59 25.06
C ALA A 430 -2.19 -14.58 25.38
N ILE A 431 -0.93 -14.19 25.15
CA ILE A 431 0.23 -15.03 25.50
C ILE A 431 0.34 -15.16 27.02
N ASP A 432 0.11 -14.08 27.76
CA ASP A 432 0.13 -14.11 29.23
C ASP A 432 -0.99 -14.99 29.77
N SER A 433 -2.22 -14.90 29.22
CA SER A 433 -3.30 -15.84 29.57
C SER A 433 -2.93 -17.30 29.27
N LEU A 434 -2.26 -17.57 28.15
CA LEU A 434 -1.81 -18.95 27.83
C LEU A 434 -0.69 -19.43 28.76
N ARG A 435 0.20 -18.54 29.21
CA ARG A 435 1.25 -18.87 30.19
C ARG A 435 0.72 -19.15 31.59
N ASP A 436 -0.43 -18.55 31.93
CA ASP A 436 -1.12 -18.79 33.19
C ASP A 436 -1.87 -20.12 33.20
N CYS A 437 -2.16 -20.71 32.02
CA CYS A 437 -2.75 -22.04 31.91
C CYS A 437 -1.72 -23.16 32.15
N ARG A 438 -2.23 -24.39 32.34
CA ARG A 438 -1.37 -25.59 32.54
C ARG A 438 -0.53 -25.94 31.33
N ALA A 439 -1.01 -25.67 30.13
CA ALA A 439 -0.29 -25.97 28.89
C ALA A 439 1.00 -25.11 28.79
N GLU A 440 2.14 -25.76 28.52
CA GLU A 440 3.37 -25.03 28.23
C GLU A 440 3.23 -24.25 26.92
N PHE A 441 3.44 -22.93 26.95
CA PHE A 441 3.37 -22.11 25.77
C PHE A 441 4.62 -22.32 24.88
N ALA A 442 4.46 -23.03 23.76
CA ALA A 442 5.55 -23.37 22.85
C ALA A 442 6.01 -22.23 21.94
N GLY A 443 5.12 -21.27 21.65
CA GLY A 443 5.41 -20.13 20.79
C GLY A 443 4.33 -19.80 19.77
N CYS A 444 4.70 -18.99 18.79
CA CYS A 444 3.78 -18.47 17.78
C CYS A 444 4.07 -18.99 16.37
N ILE A 445 3.00 -19.18 15.58
CA ILE A 445 3.07 -19.40 14.13
C ILE A 445 2.54 -18.16 13.43
N LEU A 446 3.41 -17.45 12.70
CA LEU A 446 3.00 -16.28 11.90
C LEU A 446 2.34 -16.75 10.60
N ASN A 447 1.05 -16.47 10.44
CA ASN A 447 0.24 -16.94 9.33
C ASN A 447 -0.13 -15.81 8.36
N MET A 448 -0.47 -16.18 7.12
CA MET A 448 -0.95 -15.29 6.06
C MET A 448 0.01 -14.13 5.72
N VAL A 449 1.32 -14.36 5.83
CA VAL A 449 2.33 -13.37 5.48
C VAL A 449 2.24 -13.00 4.01
N ARG A 450 2.14 -11.70 3.74
CA ARG A 450 2.04 -11.16 2.39
C ARG A 450 3.30 -10.38 2.05
N THR A 451 3.82 -10.62 0.86
CA THR A 451 5.01 -9.94 0.32
C THR A 451 4.70 -9.37 -1.05
N LEU A 452 5.41 -8.31 -1.44
CA LEU A 452 5.32 -7.78 -2.80
C LEU A 452 5.77 -8.84 -3.82
N PRO A 453 5.14 -8.89 -5.00
CA PRO A 453 5.59 -9.76 -6.09
C PRO A 453 7.08 -9.50 -6.39
N GLY A 454 7.90 -10.54 -6.30
CA GLY A 454 9.35 -10.45 -6.49
C GLY A 454 10.19 -10.26 -5.22
N SER A 455 9.60 -9.87 -4.08
CA SER A 455 10.34 -9.65 -2.81
C SER A 455 10.45 -10.90 -1.93
N ARG A 456 9.88 -12.03 -2.33
CA ARG A 456 9.94 -13.32 -1.58
C ARG A 456 11.36 -13.77 -1.23
N ARG A 457 12.38 -13.21 -1.89
CA ARG A 457 13.81 -13.54 -1.64
C ARG A 457 14.46 -12.68 -0.54
N VAL A 458 13.83 -11.60 -0.09
CA VAL A 458 14.46 -10.61 0.80
C VAL A 458 13.97 -10.74 2.24
N ILE A 459 12.78 -11.30 2.48
CA ILE A 459 12.19 -11.40 3.82
C ILE A 459 12.36 -12.84 4.33
N GLY A 460 13.55 -13.15 4.79
CA GLY A 460 13.85 -14.43 5.44
C GLY A 460 15.32 -14.74 5.35
N GLY A 461 16.11 -14.25 6.29
CA GLY A 461 17.57 -14.44 6.37
C GLY A 461 18.04 -15.89 6.59
N TYR A 462 17.22 -16.89 6.28
CA TYR A 462 17.61 -18.32 6.27
C TYR A 462 17.43 -19.01 4.91
N GLY A 463 17.39 -18.23 3.81
CA GLY A 463 17.31 -18.72 2.43
C GLY A 463 18.66 -19.09 1.79
N GLY A 464 19.72 -19.30 2.56
CA GLY A 464 21.06 -19.65 2.04
C GLY A 464 21.18 -21.03 1.39
N TYR A 465 20.19 -21.90 1.49
CA TYR A 465 20.22 -23.23 0.88
C TYR A 465 19.63 -23.34 -0.54
N GLY A 466 19.14 -22.24 -1.12
CA GLY A 466 18.64 -22.21 -2.51
C GLY A 466 19.72 -22.09 -3.58
N ARG A 467 21.00 -22.11 -3.26
CA ARG A 467 22.12 -21.96 -4.23
C ARG A 467 22.63 -23.28 -4.80
N TYR A 468 22.01 -24.42 -4.47
CA TYR A 468 22.35 -25.73 -5.06
C TYR A 468 21.58 -26.08 -6.34
N GLY A 469 20.73 -25.19 -6.87
CA GLY A 469 19.99 -25.36 -8.11
C GLY A 469 20.68 -24.84 -9.36
N SER A 470 21.93 -24.38 -9.31
CA SER A 470 22.67 -23.86 -10.49
C SER A 470 23.69 -24.82 -11.09
N TYR A 471 23.56 -26.13 -10.86
CA TYR A 471 24.36 -27.15 -11.52
C TYR A 471 23.75 -27.66 -12.85
N GLY A 472 22.73 -27.00 -13.38
CA GLY A 472 22.10 -27.33 -14.66
C GLY A 472 22.73 -26.65 -15.89
N ARG A 473 23.95 -26.13 -15.83
CA ARG A 473 24.59 -25.43 -16.96
C ARG A 473 25.94 -26.04 -17.40
N TYR A 474 26.11 -27.34 -17.18
CA TYR A 474 27.23 -28.11 -17.70
C TYR A 474 26.78 -29.12 -18.81
N GLY A 475 25.89 -28.71 -19.69
CA GLY A 475 25.41 -29.48 -20.85
C GLY A 475 25.81 -28.89 -22.18
N ARG A 476 27.02 -28.31 -22.32
CA ARG A 476 27.47 -27.76 -23.61
C ARG A 476 28.97 -27.96 -23.86
N TYR A 477 29.45 -29.17 -23.58
CA TYR A 477 30.74 -29.66 -24.03
C TYR A 477 30.57 -31.03 -24.71
N GLY A 478 29.99 -31.01 -25.91
CA GLY A 478 29.81 -32.17 -26.77
C GLY A 478 30.07 -31.79 -28.24
N LYS A 479 31.25 -31.22 -28.52
CA LYS A 479 31.67 -31.00 -29.92
C LYS A 479 33.20 -30.94 -30.00
N TYR A 480 33.85 -32.01 -29.57
CA TYR A 480 35.22 -32.32 -29.96
C TYR A 480 35.31 -33.84 -30.16
N GLY A 481 35.12 -34.26 -31.38
CA GLY A 481 35.20 -35.66 -31.79
C GLY A 481 35.29 -35.75 -33.28
N SER A 482 36.34 -35.17 -33.89
CA SER A 482 36.71 -35.44 -35.27
C SER A 482 38.19 -35.16 -35.45
N TYR A 483 39.02 -36.05 -34.89
CA TYR A 483 40.43 -36.22 -35.31
C TYR A 483 40.74 -37.73 -35.26
N GLY A 484 40.91 -38.33 -36.42
CA GLY A 484 41.31 -39.70 -36.49
C GLY A 484 41.23 -40.26 -37.92
N LYS A 485 42.02 -39.74 -38.85
CA LYS A 485 42.45 -40.45 -40.05
C LYS A 485 43.83 -39.93 -40.46
N TYR A 486 44.84 -40.56 -39.98
CA TYR A 486 46.19 -40.71 -40.53
C TYR A 486 46.50 -42.17 -40.25
N GLY A 487 46.70 -42.92 -41.24
CA GLY A 487 47.64 -42.99 -42.29
C GLY A 487 48.10 -44.39 -42.34
N GLU A 488 47.73 -45.14 -43.30
CA GLU A 488 48.48 -46.32 -43.75
C GLU A 488 48.96 -46.00 -45.16
N SER A 489 50.26 -45.88 -45.27
CA SER A 489 50.96 -46.05 -46.59
C SER A 489 52.33 -46.65 -46.34
N ALA A 490 52.57 -47.72 -47.07
CA ALA A 490 53.82 -48.30 -47.57
C ALA A 490 54.62 -49.18 -46.57
N ASN A 491 54.73 -50.37 -46.74
CA ASN A 491 55.27 -51.32 -47.69
C ASN A 491 54.80 -52.69 -47.41
#